data_6c3e56b34f9fc4324bd32638973d7abc
#
_entry.id   6c3e56b34f9fc4324bd32638973d7abc
#
_cell.length_a   1.000
_cell.length_b   1.000
_cell.length_c   1.000
_cell.angle_alpha   90.00
_cell.angle_beta   90.00
_cell.angle_gamma   90.00
#
_symmetry.space_group_name_H-M   'P 1'
#
loop_
_entity.id
_entity.type
_entity.pdbx_description
1 polymer ?
#
loop_
_entity_poly.entity_id
_entity_poly.type
_entity_poly.pdbx_seq_one_letter_code
_entity_poly.pdbx_strand_id
1 'polypeptide(L)'
;MLRLGLDIGGTKIEAQLLDGLGVSLLCKRIATPTTGYVDFLVAITELVNEIRQELDGPFTIGIGLPGAIDPQTGRIKNANCLFLNGQDLKGDLTKALGQPVWLANDADCFALSEAVDGAGEAGRVVFGIILGTGCGGGLVVNRQLIVGPNAITGEWGHNPLPGYDPALDGPSQPCYCGRDNCIERFVSGTGFAGRFVERHGRGLSPIGIITAAAEGDV
;
A
#
# COMPACT_ATOMS: atom_id res chain seq x y z
N MET A 1 18.16 -0.62 18.26
CA MET A 1 18.43 0.29 17.13
C MET A 1 17.12 0.96 16.77
N LEU A 2 17.11 2.29 16.59
CA LEU A 2 15.92 3.03 16.18
C LEU A 2 15.59 2.76 14.71
N ARG A 3 14.29 2.74 14.37
CA ARG A 3 13.79 2.50 13.03
C ARG A 3 12.76 3.58 12.69
N LEU A 4 12.98 4.33 11.63
CA LEU A 4 12.03 5.29 11.10
C LEU A 4 11.27 4.62 9.92
N GLY A 5 9.97 4.48 10.07
CA GLY A 5 9.07 4.05 9.01
C GLY A 5 8.38 5.26 8.40
N LEU A 6 8.35 5.35 7.08
CA LEU A 6 7.54 6.31 6.34
C LEU A 6 6.45 5.56 5.58
N ASP A 7 5.19 5.91 5.81
CA ASP A 7 4.05 5.46 5.01
C ASP A 7 3.64 6.57 4.06
N ILE A 8 3.86 6.34 2.76
CA ILE A 8 3.60 7.32 1.71
C ILE A 8 2.25 7.01 1.07
N GLY A 9 1.25 7.81 1.40
CA GLY A 9 -0.05 7.78 0.74
C GLY A 9 -0.23 8.90 -0.29
N GLY A 10 -1.28 8.83 -1.09
CA GLY A 10 -1.60 9.85 -2.09
C GLY A 10 -1.98 11.23 -1.52
N THR A 11 -2.37 11.29 -0.24
CA THR A 11 -2.82 12.53 0.42
C THR A 11 -1.99 12.92 1.64
N LYS A 12 -1.34 11.96 2.28
CA LYS A 12 -0.53 12.16 3.48
C LYS A 12 0.71 11.27 3.46
N ILE A 13 1.77 11.73 4.11
CA ILE A 13 2.95 10.98 4.48
C ILE A 13 2.97 10.89 5.99
N GLU A 14 3.04 9.70 6.54
CA GLU A 14 3.16 9.46 7.96
C GLU A 14 4.54 8.92 8.27
N ALA A 15 5.21 9.53 9.24
CA ALA A 15 6.52 9.11 9.74
C ALA A 15 6.36 8.58 11.16
N GLN A 16 6.81 7.37 11.41
CA GLN A 16 6.76 6.74 12.72
C GLN A 16 8.16 6.26 13.13
N LEU A 17 8.65 6.74 14.27
CA LEU A 17 9.90 6.29 14.86
C LEU A 17 9.61 5.20 15.90
N LEU A 18 10.27 4.06 15.72
CA LEU A 18 10.15 2.92 16.61
C LEU A 18 11.49 2.65 17.32
N ASP A 19 11.41 2.21 18.57
CA ASP A 19 12.56 1.67 19.28
C ASP A 19 12.91 0.23 18.83
N GLY A 20 13.90 -0.39 19.51
CA GLY A 20 14.33 -1.75 19.22
C GLY A 20 13.27 -2.83 19.53
N LEU A 21 12.26 -2.49 20.32
CA LEU A 21 11.16 -3.38 20.72
C LEU A 21 9.88 -3.13 19.90
N GLY A 22 9.90 -2.15 19.00
CA GLY A 22 8.71 -1.78 18.19
C GLY A 22 7.79 -0.77 18.86
N VAL A 23 8.18 -0.20 20.00
CA VAL A 23 7.39 0.85 20.67
C VAL A 23 7.52 2.16 19.88
N SER A 24 6.38 2.80 19.60
CA SER A 24 6.35 4.10 18.93
C SER A 24 6.84 5.20 19.87
N LEU A 25 7.92 5.88 19.47
CA LEU A 25 8.51 6.99 20.20
C LEU A 25 8.04 8.35 19.67
N LEU A 26 7.75 8.43 18.36
CA LEU A 26 7.34 9.65 17.70
C LEU A 26 6.48 9.28 16.49
N CYS A 27 5.44 10.08 16.24
CA CYS A 27 4.65 10.03 15.02
C CYS A 27 4.47 11.45 14.48
N LYS A 28 4.88 11.68 13.24
CA LYS A 28 4.64 12.94 12.51
C LYS A 28 3.87 12.66 11.23
N ARG A 29 3.09 13.64 10.80
CA ARG A 29 2.27 13.52 9.60
C ARG A 29 2.29 14.82 8.81
N ILE A 30 2.54 14.73 7.50
CA ILE A 30 2.49 15.87 6.59
C ILE A 30 1.56 15.55 5.41
N ALA A 31 1.11 16.58 4.70
CA ALA A 31 0.39 16.41 3.44
C ALA A 31 1.37 15.92 2.36
N THR A 32 0.92 15.00 1.49
CA THR A 32 1.71 14.60 0.32
C THR A 32 1.72 15.74 -0.69
N PRO A 33 2.89 16.28 -1.08
CA PRO A 33 2.98 17.26 -2.15
C PRO A 33 2.44 16.71 -3.47
N THR A 34 1.61 17.49 -4.14
CA THR A 34 1.01 17.12 -5.43
C THR A 34 1.59 17.89 -6.61
N THR A 35 2.51 18.82 -6.33
CA THR A 35 3.14 19.72 -7.32
C THR A 35 4.23 19.06 -8.16
N GLY A 36 4.76 17.91 -7.71
CA GLY A 36 5.72 17.13 -8.47
C GLY A 36 6.78 16.42 -7.64
N TYR A 37 7.64 15.70 -8.35
CA TYR A 37 8.65 14.83 -7.73
C TYR A 37 9.69 15.58 -6.89
N VAL A 38 10.12 16.77 -7.33
CA VAL A 38 11.12 17.55 -6.59
C VAL A 38 10.59 18.03 -5.25
N ASP A 39 9.37 18.58 -5.22
CA ASP A 39 8.74 19.05 -3.98
C ASP A 39 8.47 17.88 -3.02
N PHE A 40 8.13 16.72 -3.57
CA PHE A 40 7.98 15.49 -2.81
C PHE A 40 9.30 15.05 -2.14
N LEU A 41 10.43 15.05 -2.88
CA LEU A 41 11.74 14.75 -2.31
C LEU A 41 12.14 15.74 -1.21
N VAL A 42 11.90 17.03 -1.43
CA VAL A 42 12.17 18.09 -0.45
C VAL A 42 11.36 17.82 0.82
N ALA A 43 10.07 17.61 0.71
CA ALA A 43 9.19 17.38 1.86
C ALA A 43 9.60 16.16 2.71
N ILE A 44 9.97 15.04 2.07
CA ILE A 44 10.47 13.86 2.79
C ILE A 44 11.81 14.17 3.46
N THR A 45 12.72 14.86 2.75
CA THR A 45 14.03 15.19 3.28
C THR A 45 13.93 16.11 4.49
N GLU A 46 13.07 17.12 4.44
CA GLU A 46 12.80 18.03 5.55
C GLU A 46 12.20 17.28 6.73
N LEU A 47 11.16 16.45 6.52
CA LEU A 47 10.52 15.65 7.57
C LEU A 47 11.53 14.74 8.29
N VAL A 48 12.38 14.04 7.54
CA VAL A 48 13.42 13.16 8.12
C VAL A 48 14.48 13.98 8.87
N ASN A 49 14.87 15.15 8.36
CA ASN A 49 15.85 16.01 9.03
C ASN A 49 15.29 16.65 10.30
N GLU A 50 14.02 17.05 10.33
CA GLU A 50 13.36 17.47 11.56
C GLU A 50 13.40 16.37 12.63
N ILE A 51 13.01 15.13 12.25
CA ILE A 51 13.04 13.99 13.17
C ILE A 51 14.48 13.74 13.66
N ARG A 52 15.47 13.84 12.77
CA ARG A 52 16.89 13.65 13.11
C ARG A 52 17.39 14.65 14.15
N GLN A 53 16.88 15.90 14.12
CA GLN A 53 17.26 16.95 15.09
C GLN A 53 16.67 16.68 16.49
N GLU A 54 15.59 15.93 16.60
CA GLU A 54 14.94 15.57 17.86
C GLU A 54 15.54 14.31 18.52
N LEU A 55 16.53 13.67 17.87
CA LEU A 55 17.03 12.37 18.27
C LEU A 55 18.54 12.38 18.59
N ASP A 56 18.88 11.70 19.70
CA ASP A 56 20.25 11.35 20.00
C ASP A 56 20.57 9.94 19.49
N GLY A 57 21.08 9.84 18.26
CA GLY A 57 21.60 8.58 17.76
C GLY A 57 21.13 8.18 16.36
N PRO A 58 21.73 7.13 15.80
CA PRO A 58 21.44 6.67 14.44
C PRO A 58 20.13 5.86 14.38
N PHE A 59 19.45 5.95 13.24
CA PHE A 59 18.27 5.16 12.90
C PHE A 59 18.34 4.67 11.45
N THR A 60 17.61 3.59 11.16
CA THR A 60 17.39 3.11 9.79
C THR A 60 16.10 3.70 9.23
N ILE A 61 15.98 3.81 7.90
CA ILE A 61 14.79 4.36 7.23
C ILE A 61 14.19 3.30 6.31
N GLY A 62 12.93 2.91 6.61
CA GLY A 62 12.09 2.09 5.75
C GLY A 62 10.93 2.92 5.21
N ILE A 63 10.55 2.71 3.97
CA ILE A 63 9.51 3.47 3.28
C ILE A 63 8.53 2.52 2.60
N GLY A 64 7.28 2.55 3.03
CA GLY A 64 6.15 1.96 2.34
C GLY A 64 5.54 2.95 1.36
N LEU A 65 5.25 2.53 0.14
CA LEU A 65 4.67 3.39 -0.89
C LEU A 65 3.69 2.63 -1.78
N PRO A 66 2.66 3.30 -2.32
CA PRO A 66 1.80 2.69 -3.31
C PRO A 66 2.56 2.49 -4.62
N GLY A 67 2.51 1.28 -5.17
CA GLY A 67 3.27 0.89 -6.36
C GLY A 67 4.39 -0.09 -6.05
N ALA A 68 5.25 -0.34 -7.01
CA ALA A 68 6.34 -1.31 -6.90
C ALA A 68 7.67 -0.73 -7.41
N ILE A 69 8.75 -1.35 -6.96
CA ILE A 69 10.09 -1.06 -7.51
C ILE A 69 10.35 -2.10 -8.60
N ASP A 70 10.60 -1.61 -9.80
CA ASP A 70 10.97 -2.49 -10.91
C ASP A 70 12.33 -3.16 -10.65
N PRO A 71 12.40 -4.49 -10.60
CA PRO A 71 13.64 -5.19 -10.23
C PRO A 71 14.77 -5.02 -11.25
N GLN A 72 14.46 -4.67 -12.50
CA GLN A 72 15.44 -4.51 -13.57
C GLN A 72 16.04 -3.11 -13.58
N THR A 73 15.22 -2.09 -13.34
CA THR A 73 15.64 -0.69 -13.45
C THR A 73 15.84 0.01 -12.11
N GLY A 74 15.33 -0.54 -11.01
CA GLY A 74 15.31 0.08 -9.69
C GLY A 74 14.33 1.25 -9.57
N ARG A 75 13.55 1.54 -10.63
CA ARG A 75 12.63 2.68 -10.69
C ARG A 75 11.24 2.31 -10.19
N ILE A 76 10.52 3.31 -9.71
CA ILE A 76 9.12 3.14 -9.29
C ILE A 76 8.24 2.88 -10.49
N LYS A 77 7.28 1.94 -10.34
CA LYS A 77 6.23 1.64 -11.30
C LYS A 77 4.88 1.42 -10.62
N ASN A 78 3.80 1.62 -11.36
CA ASN A 78 2.42 1.39 -10.92
C ASN A 78 2.03 2.19 -9.65
N ALA A 79 2.71 3.31 -9.38
CA ALA A 79 2.35 4.17 -8.27
C ALA A 79 1.10 5.00 -8.57
N ASN A 80 0.20 5.11 -7.59
CA ASN A 80 -0.97 6.00 -7.68
C ASN A 80 -0.55 7.48 -7.70
N CYS A 81 0.56 7.83 -7.03
CA CYS A 81 1.23 9.12 -7.19
C CYS A 81 2.00 9.12 -8.49
N LEU A 82 1.36 9.54 -9.58
CA LEU A 82 1.86 9.38 -10.96
C LEU A 82 3.25 9.96 -11.19
N PHE A 83 3.62 11.05 -10.49
CA PHE A 83 4.93 11.69 -10.61
C PHE A 83 6.09 10.83 -10.05
N LEU A 84 5.79 9.76 -9.30
CA LEU A 84 6.79 8.80 -8.83
C LEU A 84 7.19 7.79 -9.92
N ASN A 85 6.31 7.51 -10.87
CA ASN A 85 6.57 6.49 -11.88
C ASN A 85 7.77 6.87 -12.76
N GLY A 86 8.70 5.91 -12.91
CA GLY A 86 9.93 6.09 -13.65
C GLY A 86 11.08 6.78 -12.86
N GLN A 87 10.85 7.20 -11.61
CA GLN A 87 11.88 7.84 -10.78
C GLN A 87 12.73 6.82 -10.03
N ASP A 88 14.00 7.18 -9.79
CA ASP A 88 14.91 6.44 -8.88
C ASP A 88 14.79 6.98 -7.45
N LEU A 89 13.62 6.83 -6.86
CA LEU A 89 13.32 7.36 -5.53
C LEU A 89 14.32 6.89 -4.46
N LYS A 90 14.76 5.63 -4.56
CA LYS A 90 15.72 5.06 -3.62
C LYS A 90 17.07 5.77 -3.70
N GLY A 91 17.60 5.93 -4.90
CA GLY A 91 18.88 6.61 -5.14
C GLY A 91 18.84 8.08 -4.73
N ASP A 92 17.77 8.78 -5.12
CA ASP A 92 17.59 10.20 -4.83
C ASP A 92 17.45 10.48 -3.32
N LEU A 93 16.63 9.71 -2.59
CA LEU A 93 16.52 9.84 -1.14
C LEU A 93 17.81 9.43 -0.41
N THR A 94 18.47 8.35 -0.84
CA THR A 94 19.76 7.95 -0.25
C THR A 94 20.77 9.08 -0.36
N LYS A 95 20.85 9.75 -1.52
CA LYS A 95 21.73 10.90 -1.75
C LYS A 95 21.33 12.11 -0.91
N ALA A 96 20.05 12.45 -0.89
CA ALA A 96 19.55 13.64 -0.18
C ALA A 96 19.71 13.51 1.34
N LEU A 97 19.48 12.31 1.90
CA LEU A 97 19.55 12.04 3.34
C LEU A 97 20.95 11.65 3.83
N GLY A 98 21.87 11.34 2.92
CA GLY A 98 23.23 10.90 3.25
C GLY A 98 23.28 9.53 3.93
N GLN A 99 22.22 8.73 3.84
CA GLN A 99 22.16 7.37 4.41
C GLN A 99 21.26 6.46 3.56
N PRO A 100 21.45 5.12 3.61
CA PRO A 100 20.63 4.17 2.89
C PRO A 100 19.15 4.24 3.31
N VAL A 101 18.24 4.07 2.34
CA VAL A 101 16.81 3.88 2.56
C VAL A 101 16.36 2.54 1.95
N TRP A 102 15.34 1.94 2.55
CA TRP A 102 14.71 0.71 2.05
C TRP A 102 13.28 1.03 1.65
N LEU A 103 12.91 0.64 0.44
CA LEU A 103 11.57 0.87 -0.11
C LEU A 103 10.88 -0.46 -0.34
N ALA A 104 9.58 -0.51 -0.04
CA ALA A 104 8.70 -1.62 -0.40
C ALA A 104 7.31 -1.11 -0.75
N ASN A 105 6.50 -1.95 -1.38
CA ASN A 105 5.08 -1.68 -1.53
C ASN A 105 4.39 -1.61 -0.15
N ASP A 106 3.36 -0.77 -0.01
CA ASP A 106 2.61 -0.58 1.24
C ASP A 106 1.93 -1.86 1.75
N ALA A 107 1.30 -2.63 0.86
CA ALA A 107 0.67 -3.91 1.22
C ALA A 107 1.72 -4.99 1.55
N ASP A 108 2.89 -4.95 0.93
CA ASP A 108 4.04 -5.78 1.29
C ASP A 108 4.55 -5.46 2.70
N CYS A 109 4.64 -4.16 3.05
CA CYS A 109 5.01 -3.71 4.39
C CYS A 109 3.99 -4.20 5.44
N PHE A 110 2.69 -4.09 5.14
CA PHE A 110 1.62 -4.61 5.99
C PHE A 110 1.77 -6.12 6.21
N ALA A 111 1.89 -6.91 5.14
CA ALA A 111 2.02 -8.36 5.26
C ALA A 111 3.27 -8.78 6.04
N LEU A 112 4.38 -8.06 5.87
CA LEU A 112 5.61 -8.30 6.64
C LEU A 112 5.43 -7.99 8.12
N SER A 113 4.78 -6.88 8.47
CA SER A 113 4.48 -6.52 9.86
C SER A 113 3.63 -7.61 10.53
N GLU A 114 2.54 -8.03 9.88
CA GLU A 114 1.68 -9.10 10.40
C GLU A 114 2.43 -10.44 10.58
N ALA A 115 3.39 -10.74 9.72
CA ALA A 115 4.19 -11.97 9.81
C ALA A 115 5.31 -11.91 10.87
N VAL A 116 5.75 -10.70 11.26
CA VAL A 116 6.87 -10.53 12.21
C VAL A 116 6.38 -10.46 13.66
N ASP A 117 5.38 -9.62 13.93
CA ASP A 117 4.88 -9.30 15.26
C ASP A 117 3.35 -9.07 15.32
N GLY A 118 2.61 -9.43 14.26
CA GLY A 118 1.17 -9.33 14.17
C GLY A 118 0.45 -10.67 14.22
N ALA A 119 -0.75 -10.72 13.62
CA ALA A 119 -1.63 -11.90 13.63
C ALA A 119 -1.03 -13.14 12.95
N GLY A 120 -0.06 -12.93 12.05
CA GLY A 120 0.65 -13.99 11.32
C GLY A 120 1.94 -14.50 11.99
N GLU A 121 2.32 -14.02 13.16
CA GLU A 121 3.63 -14.28 13.80
C GLU A 121 3.99 -15.77 13.91
N ALA A 122 3.01 -16.61 14.21
CA ALA A 122 3.19 -18.05 14.33
C ALA A 122 3.29 -18.78 12.98
N GLY A 123 2.96 -18.12 11.88
CA GLY A 123 2.90 -18.69 10.53
C GLY A 123 4.28 -18.70 9.84
N ARG A 124 4.62 -19.84 9.22
CA ARG A 124 5.80 -19.91 8.33
C ARG A 124 5.53 -19.28 6.98
N VAL A 125 4.28 -19.32 6.52
CA VAL A 125 3.79 -18.69 5.28
C VAL A 125 2.62 -17.83 5.68
N VAL A 126 2.70 -16.53 5.38
CA VAL A 126 1.67 -15.54 5.68
C VAL A 126 1.32 -14.82 4.40
N PHE A 127 0.04 -14.79 4.08
CA PHE A 127 -0.49 -13.98 3.00
C PHE A 127 -1.37 -12.87 3.61
N GLY A 128 -0.86 -11.65 3.60
CA GLY A 128 -1.58 -10.47 4.04
C GLY A 128 -2.57 -10.03 2.95
N ILE A 129 -3.82 -9.77 3.34
CA ILE A 129 -4.88 -9.32 2.43
C ILE A 129 -5.39 -7.97 2.91
N ILE A 130 -5.41 -7.00 2.01
CA ILE A 130 -6.04 -5.69 2.21
C ILE A 130 -7.27 -5.60 1.32
N LEU A 131 -8.42 -5.32 1.93
CA LEU A 131 -9.67 -4.98 1.25
C LEU A 131 -10.05 -3.54 1.64
N GLY A 132 -9.62 -2.60 0.80
CA GLY A 132 -9.86 -1.17 0.95
C GLY A 132 -10.57 -0.59 -0.27
N THR A 133 -10.14 0.58 -0.72
CA THR A 133 -10.57 1.18 -2.00
C THR A 133 -10.30 0.23 -3.16
N GLY A 134 -9.14 -0.45 -3.14
CA GLY A 134 -8.77 -1.56 -4.02
C GLY A 134 -8.50 -2.84 -3.24
N CYS A 135 -7.82 -3.80 -3.86
CA CYS A 135 -7.36 -5.05 -3.27
C CYS A 135 -5.83 -5.12 -3.33
N GLY A 136 -5.19 -5.10 -2.17
CA GLY A 136 -3.76 -5.28 -2.04
C GLY A 136 -3.40 -6.54 -1.25
N GLY A 137 -2.14 -6.92 -1.27
CA GLY A 137 -1.64 -8.02 -0.46
C GLY A 137 -0.13 -8.17 -0.55
N GLY A 138 0.40 -9.04 0.31
CA GLY A 138 1.83 -9.40 0.32
C GLY A 138 2.01 -10.83 0.77
N LEU A 139 3.03 -11.49 0.25
CA LEU A 139 3.39 -12.87 0.60
C LEU A 139 4.70 -12.88 1.39
N VAL A 140 4.67 -13.48 2.57
CA VAL A 140 5.83 -13.62 3.45
C VAL A 140 6.07 -15.09 3.74
N VAL A 141 7.32 -15.52 3.58
CA VAL A 141 7.75 -16.89 3.88
C VAL A 141 8.94 -16.84 4.83
N ASN A 142 8.85 -17.52 5.98
CA ASN A 142 9.88 -17.50 7.03
C ASN A 142 10.29 -16.07 7.42
N ARG A 143 9.34 -15.17 7.58
CA ARG A 143 9.54 -13.73 7.90
C ARG A 143 10.32 -12.95 6.83
N GLN A 144 10.33 -13.44 5.59
CA GLN A 144 10.93 -12.77 4.45
C GLN A 144 9.88 -12.49 3.38
N LEU A 145 9.82 -11.27 2.91
CA LEU A 145 8.91 -10.86 1.86
C LEU A 145 9.27 -11.53 0.54
N ILE A 146 8.27 -12.07 -0.15
CA ILE A 146 8.41 -12.67 -1.47
C ILE A 146 7.91 -11.69 -2.52
N VAL A 147 8.82 -10.97 -3.13
CA VAL A 147 8.50 -9.93 -4.12
C VAL A 147 8.28 -10.51 -5.52
N GLY A 148 8.96 -11.65 -5.83
CA GLY A 148 8.92 -12.27 -7.15
C GLY A 148 9.71 -11.49 -8.22
N PRO A 149 9.88 -12.08 -9.42
CA PRO A 149 10.72 -11.49 -10.48
C PRO A 149 10.14 -10.21 -11.09
N ASN A 150 8.84 -9.98 -10.94
CA ASN A 150 8.14 -8.83 -11.50
C ASN A 150 7.66 -7.84 -10.42
N ALA A 151 7.98 -8.07 -9.14
CA ALA A 151 7.50 -7.29 -8.00
C ALA A 151 5.97 -7.11 -7.98
N ILE A 152 5.23 -8.20 -8.22
CA ILE A 152 3.76 -8.24 -8.26
C ILE A 152 3.17 -9.44 -7.53
N THR A 153 3.92 -10.07 -6.62
CA THR A 153 3.51 -11.31 -5.94
C THR A 153 2.22 -11.12 -5.13
N GLY A 154 2.02 -9.94 -4.57
CA GLY A 154 0.84 -9.60 -3.78
C GLY A 154 -0.37 -9.07 -4.56
N GLU A 155 -0.30 -8.96 -5.89
CA GLU A 155 -1.33 -8.36 -6.76
C GLU A 155 -2.51 -9.32 -7.03
N TRP A 156 -3.00 -9.98 -6.00
CA TRP A 156 -4.07 -10.99 -6.09
C TRP A 156 -5.39 -10.42 -6.59
N GLY A 157 -5.67 -9.15 -6.30
CA GLY A 157 -6.87 -8.44 -6.74
C GLY A 157 -6.99 -8.33 -8.26
N HIS A 158 -5.87 -8.45 -8.98
CA HIS A 158 -5.84 -8.42 -10.44
C HIS A 158 -5.85 -9.80 -11.10
N ASN A 159 -6.06 -10.88 -10.33
CA ASN A 159 -6.42 -12.18 -10.90
C ASN A 159 -7.89 -12.14 -11.37
N PRO A 160 -8.25 -12.88 -12.43
CA PRO A 160 -9.64 -12.98 -12.86
C PRO A 160 -10.49 -13.62 -11.76
N LEU A 161 -11.75 -13.18 -11.63
CA LEU A 161 -12.70 -13.76 -10.68
C LEU A 161 -12.91 -15.24 -11.01
N PRO A 162 -12.60 -16.17 -10.09
CA PRO A 162 -12.80 -17.58 -10.32
C PRO A 162 -14.28 -17.92 -10.56
N GLY A 163 -14.56 -18.64 -11.65
CA GLY A 163 -15.93 -19.06 -11.96
C GLY A 163 -16.88 -17.92 -12.34
N TYR A 164 -16.36 -16.78 -12.81
CA TYR A 164 -17.18 -15.66 -13.26
C TYR A 164 -18.32 -16.13 -14.19
N ASP A 165 -19.55 -15.79 -13.83
CA ASP A 165 -20.77 -16.07 -14.58
C ASP A 165 -21.57 -14.77 -14.73
N PRO A 166 -21.73 -14.23 -15.96
CA PRO A 166 -22.46 -12.99 -16.16
C PRO A 166 -23.94 -13.05 -15.71
N ALA A 167 -24.53 -14.23 -15.57
CA ALA A 167 -25.88 -14.39 -15.05
C ALA A 167 -25.96 -14.19 -13.52
N LEU A 168 -24.87 -14.50 -12.80
CA LEU A 168 -24.76 -14.38 -11.34
C LEU A 168 -24.02 -13.12 -10.93
N ASP A 169 -22.92 -12.84 -11.63
CA ASP A 169 -21.98 -11.79 -11.26
C ASP A 169 -22.24 -10.46 -12.00
N GLY A 170 -23.24 -10.43 -12.91
CA GLY A 170 -23.54 -9.26 -13.71
C GLY A 170 -22.61 -9.06 -14.91
N PRO A 171 -22.71 -7.93 -15.61
CA PRO A 171 -21.94 -7.69 -16.83
C PRO A 171 -20.43 -7.66 -16.57
N SER A 172 -19.64 -7.96 -17.63
CA SER A 172 -18.19 -7.90 -17.56
C SER A 172 -17.69 -6.52 -17.11
N GLN A 173 -16.73 -6.54 -16.18
CA GLN A 173 -16.18 -5.35 -15.53
C GLN A 173 -14.73 -5.09 -16.01
N PRO A 174 -14.49 -4.06 -16.83
CA PRO A 174 -13.13 -3.72 -17.22
C PRO A 174 -12.32 -3.23 -16.01
N CYS A 175 -11.05 -3.65 -15.95
CA CYS A 175 -10.12 -3.23 -14.93
C CYS A 175 -9.06 -2.29 -15.52
N TYR A 176 -8.61 -1.32 -14.73
CA TYR A 176 -7.55 -0.39 -15.15
C TYR A 176 -6.21 -1.09 -15.46
N CYS A 177 -6.00 -2.33 -14.99
CA CYS A 177 -4.83 -3.13 -15.34
C CYS A 177 -4.87 -3.68 -16.79
N GLY A 178 -5.92 -3.39 -17.56
CA GLY A 178 -6.11 -3.81 -18.94
C GLY A 178 -6.75 -5.20 -19.10
N ARG A 179 -7.18 -5.84 -18.02
CA ARG A 179 -7.93 -7.11 -18.01
C ARG A 179 -9.38 -6.87 -17.66
N ASP A 180 -10.21 -7.90 -17.85
CA ASP A 180 -11.60 -7.89 -17.42
C ASP A 180 -11.80 -8.79 -16.22
N ASN A 181 -12.82 -8.47 -15.42
CA ASN A 181 -13.31 -9.29 -14.32
C ASN A 181 -12.24 -9.64 -13.28
N CYS A 182 -11.34 -8.72 -13.00
CA CYS A 182 -10.42 -8.85 -11.88
C CYS A 182 -11.18 -8.93 -10.55
N ILE A 183 -10.72 -9.75 -9.61
CA ILE A 183 -11.32 -9.91 -8.27
C ILE A 183 -11.59 -8.56 -7.61
N GLU A 184 -10.69 -7.60 -7.75
CA GLU A 184 -10.83 -6.25 -7.23
C GLU A 184 -12.14 -5.56 -7.66
N ARG A 185 -12.58 -5.79 -8.90
CA ARG A 185 -13.82 -5.19 -9.44
C ARG A 185 -15.08 -5.69 -8.73
N PHE A 186 -14.96 -6.75 -7.95
CA PHE A 186 -16.08 -7.39 -7.24
C PHE A 186 -16.00 -7.21 -5.72
N VAL A 187 -14.82 -7.37 -5.12
CA VAL A 187 -14.67 -7.45 -3.66
C VAL A 187 -14.03 -6.23 -3.00
N SER A 188 -13.43 -5.31 -3.77
CA SER A 188 -12.95 -4.06 -3.20
C SER A 188 -14.10 -3.14 -2.79
N GLY A 189 -13.82 -2.14 -1.95
CA GLY A 189 -14.83 -1.16 -1.56
C GLY A 189 -15.44 -0.41 -2.76
N THR A 190 -14.63 -0.05 -3.76
CA THR A 190 -15.12 0.59 -4.99
C THR A 190 -15.92 -0.39 -5.85
N GLY A 191 -15.45 -1.63 -5.99
CA GLY A 191 -16.15 -2.69 -6.71
C GLY A 191 -17.49 -3.01 -6.06
N PHE A 192 -17.51 -3.20 -4.75
CA PHE A 192 -18.71 -3.47 -3.96
C PHE A 192 -19.77 -2.35 -4.10
N ALA A 193 -19.35 -1.09 -3.95
CA ALA A 193 -20.23 0.06 -4.14
C ALA A 193 -20.78 0.17 -5.57
N GLY A 194 -19.92 -0.05 -6.58
CA GLY A 194 -20.32 -0.03 -7.98
C GLY A 194 -21.38 -1.09 -8.30
N ARG A 195 -21.16 -2.31 -7.86
CA ARG A 195 -22.12 -3.42 -8.04
C ARG A 195 -23.44 -3.19 -7.29
N PHE A 196 -23.37 -2.55 -6.14
CA PHE A 196 -24.59 -2.15 -5.43
C PHE A 196 -25.42 -1.15 -6.26
N VAL A 197 -24.77 -0.16 -6.88
CA VAL A 197 -25.46 0.78 -7.79
C VAL A 197 -26.10 0.04 -8.97
N GLU A 198 -25.36 -0.86 -9.60
CA GLU A 198 -25.87 -1.67 -10.74
C GLU A 198 -27.11 -2.47 -10.36
N ARG A 199 -27.13 -3.06 -9.14
CA ARG A 199 -28.19 -3.94 -8.69
C ARG A 199 -29.42 -3.20 -8.14
N HIS A 200 -29.22 -2.10 -7.44
CA HIS A 200 -30.24 -1.38 -6.69
C HIS A 200 -30.60 0.00 -7.24
N GLY A 201 -29.87 0.50 -8.25
CA GLY A 201 -30.11 1.80 -8.87
C GLY A 201 -29.84 3.02 -7.97
N ARG A 202 -29.28 2.80 -6.77
CA ARG A 202 -28.93 3.87 -5.80
C ARG A 202 -27.51 3.72 -5.31
N GLY A 203 -26.79 4.85 -5.11
CA GLY A 203 -25.42 4.88 -4.62
C GLY A 203 -25.36 4.96 -3.09
N LEU A 204 -24.57 4.07 -2.47
CA LEU A 204 -24.18 4.13 -1.07
C LEU A 204 -22.68 3.87 -0.95
N SER A 205 -22.07 4.41 0.10
CA SER A 205 -20.70 4.01 0.46
C SER A 205 -20.69 2.55 0.94
N PRO A 206 -19.55 1.84 0.91
CA PRO A 206 -19.46 0.46 1.42
C PRO A 206 -20.02 0.31 2.85
N ILE A 207 -19.70 1.25 3.73
CA ILE A 207 -20.24 1.28 5.10
C ILE A 207 -21.77 1.48 5.09
N GLY A 208 -22.26 2.40 4.26
CA GLY A 208 -23.69 2.64 4.10
C GLY A 208 -24.47 1.44 3.61
N ILE A 209 -23.87 0.64 2.70
CA ILE A 209 -24.46 -0.62 2.22
C ILE A 209 -24.59 -1.63 3.38
N ILE A 210 -23.52 -1.80 4.17
CA ILE A 210 -23.52 -2.72 5.31
C ILE A 210 -24.56 -2.30 6.35
N THR A 211 -24.65 -0.99 6.63
CA THR A 211 -25.65 -0.45 7.57
C THR A 211 -27.08 -0.72 7.06
N ALA A 212 -27.36 -0.39 5.80
CA ALA A 212 -28.67 -0.61 5.18
C ALA A 212 -29.07 -2.10 5.18
N ALA A 213 -28.11 -3.00 4.92
CA ALA A 213 -28.35 -4.44 4.99
C ALA A 213 -28.66 -4.91 6.42
N ALA A 214 -27.98 -4.38 7.43
CA ALA A 214 -28.25 -4.69 8.83
C ALA A 214 -29.62 -4.19 9.30
N GLU A 215 -30.13 -3.12 8.69
CA GLU A 215 -31.46 -2.53 8.97
C GLU A 215 -32.57 -3.17 8.13
N GLY A 216 -32.25 -4.08 7.21
CA GLY A 216 -33.21 -4.75 6.33
C GLY A 216 -33.73 -3.89 5.17
N ASP A 217 -33.00 -2.83 4.81
CA ASP A 217 -33.35 -1.88 3.74
C ASP A 217 -32.79 -2.32 2.36
N VAL A 218 -32.06 -3.43 2.29
CA VAL A 218 -31.49 -4.05 1.07
C VAL A 218 -31.35 -5.55 1.23
#